data_38f69b2a79a31b1c44779d46dc3f611c
#
_entry.id   38f69b2a79a31b1c44779d46dc3f611c
#
_cell.length_a   1.000
_cell.length_b   1.000
_cell.length_c   1.000
_cell.angle_alpha   90.00
_cell.angle_beta   90.00
_cell.angle_gamma   90.00
#
_symmetry.space_group_name_H-M   'P 1'
#
loop_
_entity.id
_entity.type
_entity.pdbx_description
1 polymer ?
#
loop_
_entity_poly.entity_id
_entity_poly.type
_entity_poly.pdbx_seq_one_letter_code
_entity_poly.pdbx_strand_id
1 'polypeptide(L)'
;MTTNLVKPIAENFWSEYNIRLEPWSIGYDAPVSINPEEIPTSDKVNTEVEVGNGDWQPIRNAIAPELPNQLLFIDGRLRIDANFLGRRDDEILYGAFATIAVGAVLVDRSISRAKCIATEVKRIIAIGGNLNPPVTIIPAPMSGRGELKYDYCLTSSNNEADTPSQIVQSAMLDEELRIANELSLKKELIKENTLIVRDGPLLYRVYQTPF
;
A
#
# COMPACT_ATOMS: atom_id res chain seq x y z
N MET A 1 -26.76 -1.86 -26.50
CA MET A 1 -25.36 -1.42 -26.63
C MET A 1 -25.30 0.04 -26.22
N THR A 2 -25.01 0.30 -24.97
CA THR A 2 -24.93 1.68 -24.41
C THR A 2 -23.45 2.05 -24.43
N THR A 3 -23.09 2.87 -25.37
CA THR A 3 -21.73 3.43 -25.51
C THR A 3 -21.51 4.39 -24.34
N ASN A 4 -20.72 3.99 -23.35
CA ASN A 4 -20.22 4.91 -22.33
C ASN A 4 -19.31 5.91 -23.03
N LEU A 5 -19.83 7.11 -23.28
CA LEU A 5 -19.05 8.26 -23.68
C LEU A 5 -18.12 8.62 -22.51
N VAL A 6 -16.86 8.25 -22.64
CA VAL A 6 -15.79 8.81 -21.79
C VAL A 6 -15.79 10.30 -22.05
N LYS A 7 -16.22 11.11 -21.08
CA LYS A 7 -16.11 12.57 -21.15
C LYS A 7 -14.63 12.92 -21.36
N PRO A 8 -14.31 13.82 -22.30
CA PRO A 8 -12.93 14.28 -22.46
C PRO A 8 -12.45 14.85 -21.12
N ILE A 9 -11.24 14.45 -20.72
CA ILE A 9 -10.55 14.94 -19.52
C ILE A 9 -10.45 16.47 -19.67
N ALA A 10 -11.14 17.20 -18.81
CA ALA A 10 -11.12 18.65 -18.84
C ALA A 10 -9.71 19.13 -18.44
N GLU A 11 -9.06 19.91 -19.28
CA GLU A 11 -7.78 20.58 -19.00
C GLU A 11 -7.83 21.44 -17.71
N ASN A 12 -9.02 21.63 -17.16
CA ASN A 12 -9.32 22.48 -16.01
C ASN A 12 -9.79 21.71 -14.75
N PHE A 13 -9.55 20.40 -14.64
CA PHE A 13 -10.01 19.62 -13.49
C PHE A 13 -9.72 20.30 -12.14
N TRP A 14 -8.48 20.76 -11.93
CA TRP A 14 -8.05 21.36 -10.67
C TRP A 14 -8.74 22.68 -10.34
N SER A 15 -9.03 23.50 -11.36
CA SER A 15 -9.76 24.75 -11.20
C SER A 15 -11.27 24.55 -11.10
N GLU A 16 -11.82 23.59 -11.82
CA GLU A 16 -13.25 23.27 -11.82
C GLU A 16 -13.73 22.82 -10.44
N TYR A 17 -12.92 22.01 -9.75
CA TYR A 17 -13.22 21.56 -8.39
C TYR A 17 -12.70 22.49 -7.29
N ASN A 18 -12.17 23.66 -7.64
CA ASN A 18 -11.64 24.60 -6.63
C ASN A 18 -10.81 23.90 -5.54
N ILE A 19 -9.82 23.13 -5.99
CA ILE A 19 -9.00 22.27 -5.12
C ILE A 19 -8.22 23.09 -4.11
N ARG A 20 -8.24 22.65 -2.86
CA ARG A 20 -7.45 23.18 -1.74
C ARG A 20 -6.62 22.06 -1.15
N LEU A 21 -5.34 22.31 -0.96
CA LEU A 21 -4.50 21.43 -0.18
C LEU A 21 -4.82 21.60 1.30
N GLU A 22 -4.97 20.48 2.00
CA GLU A 22 -5.08 20.51 3.44
C GLU A 22 -3.70 20.76 4.08
N PRO A 23 -3.65 21.44 5.23
CA PRO A 23 -2.41 21.64 5.97
C PRO A 23 -1.73 20.29 6.21
N TRP A 24 -0.45 20.24 5.93
CA TRP A 24 0.35 19.04 6.12
C TRP A 24 0.40 18.65 7.59
N SER A 25 -0.16 17.50 7.94
CA SER A 25 0.14 16.87 9.23
C SER A 25 1.47 16.14 9.09
N ILE A 26 2.49 16.58 9.83
CA ILE A 26 3.80 15.91 9.90
C ILE A 26 3.63 14.63 10.75
N GLY A 27 2.82 13.69 10.30
CA GLY A 27 2.64 12.39 10.94
C GLY A 27 3.42 11.34 10.18
N TYR A 28 4.63 11.02 10.63
CA TYR A 28 5.39 9.88 10.11
C TYR A 28 4.75 8.55 10.49
N ASP A 29 3.96 8.55 11.54
CA ASP A 29 3.13 7.45 11.98
C ASP A 29 1.69 7.92 11.99
N ALA A 30 0.80 7.18 11.32
CA ALA A 30 -0.59 7.29 11.70
C ALA A 30 -0.62 7.13 13.22
N PRO A 31 -1.15 8.10 13.98
CA PRO A 31 -1.28 7.87 15.39
C PRO A 31 -2.09 6.60 15.52
N VAL A 32 -1.50 5.55 16.05
CA VAL A 32 -2.27 4.43 16.57
C VAL A 32 -3.07 5.06 17.69
N SER A 33 -4.25 5.59 17.37
CA SER A 33 -5.20 6.02 18.38
C SER A 33 -5.69 4.73 19.02
N ILE A 34 -4.90 4.24 19.95
CA ILE A 34 -5.36 3.26 20.92
C ILE A 34 -6.38 4.04 21.72
N ASN A 35 -7.64 3.87 21.38
CA ASN A 35 -8.72 4.38 22.20
C ASN A 35 -8.56 3.69 23.58
N PRO A 36 -8.22 4.40 24.67
CA PRO A 36 -8.00 3.76 25.97
C PRO A 36 -9.24 2.99 26.44
N GLU A 37 -10.43 3.34 25.91
CA GLU A 37 -11.70 2.67 26.21
C GLU A 37 -11.82 1.32 25.46
N GLU A 38 -11.04 1.09 24.42
CA GLU A 38 -11.01 -0.15 23.63
C GLU A 38 -9.90 -1.12 24.08
N ILE A 39 -9.02 -0.69 24.99
CA ILE A 39 -8.07 -1.63 25.59
C ILE A 39 -8.88 -2.56 26.48
N PRO A 40 -8.99 -3.86 26.13
CA PRO A 40 -9.69 -4.80 26.99
C PRO A 40 -8.98 -4.79 28.34
N THR A 41 -9.71 -4.49 29.41
CA THR A 41 -9.20 -4.72 30.75
C THR A 41 -8.86 -6.21 30.88
N SER A 42 -7.85 -6.54 31.69
CA SER A 42 -7.37 -7.93 31.89
C SER A 42 -8.52 -8.92 32.13
N ASP A 43 -9.60 -8.44 32.73
CA ASP A 43 -10.79 -9.25 33.06
C ASP A 43 -11.65 -9.63 31.83
N LYS A 44 -11.43 -8.97 30.68
CA LYS A 44 -12.15 -9.25 29.43
C LYS A 44 -11.32 -10.07 28.42
N VAL A 45 -10.03 -10.24 28.68
CA VAL A 45 -9.16 -11.04 27.82
C VAL A 45 -9.23 -12.50 28.30
N ASN A 46 -9.81 -13.36 27.47
CA ASN A 46 -9.74 -14.79 27.74
C ASN A 46 -8.37 -15.31 27.33
N THR A 47 -7.50 -15.54 28.31
CA THR A 47 -6.15 -16.07 28.10
C THR A 47 -6.11 -17.59 27.94
N GLU A 48 -7.25 -18.27 28.07
CA GLU A 48 -7.35 -19.72 28.01
C GLU A 48 -7.83 -20.27 26.66
N VAL A 49 -7.95 -19.38 25.64
CA VAL A 49 -8.43 -19.78 24.32
C VAL A 49 -7.50 -20.78 23.64
N GLU A 50 -6.20 -20.60 23.81
CA GLU A 50 -5.18 -21.44 23.18
C GLU A 50 -4.54 -22.43 24.15
N VAL A 51 -4.42 -22.05 25.40
CA VAL A 51 -3.79 -22.88 26.46
C VAL A 51 -4.67 -22.83 27.69
N GLY A 52 -5.37 -23.93 27.97
CA GLY A 52 -6.19 -24.06 29.18
C GLY A 52 -5.37 -23.95 30.47
N ASN A 53 -5.97 -23.36 31.52
CA ASN A 53 -5.39 -23.14 32.85
C ASN A 53 -4.21 -22.17 32.93
N GLY A 54 -4.03 -21.27 31.94
CA GLY A 54 -3.03 -20.20 32.03
C GLY A 54 -1.57 -20.63 31.99
N ASP A 55 -1.30 -21.89 31.66
CA ASP A 55 0.04 -22.45 31.68
C ASP A 55 0.75 -22.20 30.32
N TRP A 56 0.99 -20.96 30.02
CA TRP A 56 1.72 -20.53 28.82
C TRP A 56 3.17 -21.00 28.88
N GLN A 57 3.48 -22.05 28.12
CA GLN A 57 4.84 -22.54 27.95
C GLN A 57 5.33 -22.22 26.53
N PRO A 58 6.63 -21.96 26.36
CA PRO A 58 7.20 -21.83 25.04
C PRO A 58 6.94 -23.07 24.19
N ILE A 59 6.25 -22.96 23.09
CA ILE A 59 6.05 -24.05 22.15
C ILE A 59 7.41 -24.35 21.51
N ARG A 60 8.03 -25.44 21.96
CA ARG A 60 9.26 -25.93 21.34
C ARG A 60 8.88 -27.02 20.35
N ASN A 61 9.02 -26.71 19.05
CA ASN A 61 8.89 -27.76 18.04
C ASN A 61 9.95 -28.81 18.30
N ALA A 62 9.53 -30.05 18.46
CA ALA A 62 10.43 -31.22 18.65
C ALA A 62 11.34 -31.37 17.40
N ILE A 63 10.89 -30.91 16.24
CA ILE A 63 11.64 -30.88 14.99
C ILE A 63 11.49 -29.49 14.45
N ALA A 64 12.57 -28.70 14.51
CA ALA A 64 12.58 -27.40 13.81
C ALA A 64 12.46 -27.68 12.30
N PRO A 65 11.43 -27.16 11.61
CA PRO A 65 11.35 -27.32 10.16
C PRO A 65 12.61 -26.73 9.54
N GLU A 66 13.22 -27.44 8.60
CA GLU A 66 14.32 -26.88 7.83
C GLU A 66 13.79 -25.69 7.02
N LEU A 67 14.20 -24.51 7.42
CA LEU A 67 13.90 -23.31 6.65
C LEU A 67 14.66 -23.36 5.32
N PRO A 68 14.04 -22.97 4.22
CA PRO A 68 14.71 -22.88 2.92
C PRO A 68 16.00 -22.07 2.99
N ASN A 69 16.97 -22.43 2.15
CA ASN A 69 18.22 -21.69 2.07
C ASN A 69 18.03 -20.27 1.51
N GLN A 70 16.96 -20.04 0.75
CA GLN A 70 16.61 -18.73 0.25
C GLN A 70 15.30 -18.23 0.81
N LEU A 71 15.31 -16.97 1.27
CA LEU A 71 14.13 -16.24 1.73
C LEU A 71 14.02 -14.97 0.90
N LEU A 72 12.85 -14.70 0.35
CA LEU A 72 12.54 -13.46 -0.38
C LEU A 72 11.58 -12.64 0.47
N PHE A 73 12.07 -11.55 1.03
CA PHE A 73 11.25 -10.60 1.78
C PHE A 73 10.76 -9.51 0.85
N ILE A 74 9.45 -9.24 0.89
CA ILE A 74 8.81 -8.16 0.13
C ILE A 74 8.04 -7.30 1.12
N ASP A 75 8.33 -6.01 1.08
CA ASP A 75 7.72 -5.03 1.98
C ASP A 75 7.50 -3.71 1.26
N GLY A 76 6.39 -3.05 1.60
CA GLY A 76 5.98 -1.79 1.04
C GLY A 76 5.85 -0.69 2.08
N ARG A 77 6.12 0.54 1.65
CA ARG A 77 5.87 1.74 2.44
C ARG A 77 5.04 2.71 1.62
N LEU A 78 4.03 3.28 2.26
CA LEU A 78 3.25 4.37 1.70
C LEU A 78 3.51 5.68 2.46
N ARG A 79 3.32 6.78 1.76
CA ARG A 79 3.31 8.12 2.33
C ARG A 79 2.23 8.94 1.63
N ILE A 80 1.38 9.57 2.42
CA ILE A 80 0.51 10.63 1.91
C ILE A 80 1.36 11.90 1.85
N ASP A 81 1.60 12.41 0.64
CA ASP A 81 2.41 13.60 0.42
C ASP A 81 1.60 14.87 0.70
N ALA A 82 0.32 14.89 0.30
CA ALA A 82 -0.63 15.93 0.65
C ALA A 82 -2.07 15.43 0.47
N ASN A 83 -2.96 15.79 1.38
CA ASN A 83 -4.39 15.65 1.16
C ASN A 83 -4.92 16.89 0.45
N PHE A 84 -6.00 16.71 -0.31
CA PHE A 84 -6.71 17.83 -0.91
C PHE A 84 -8.23 17.63 -0.81
N LEU A 85 -8.90 18.76 -0.71
CA LEU A 85 -10.34 18.86 -0.76
C LEU A 85 -10.74 19.64 -2.01
N GLY A 86 -11.61 19.07 -2.81
CA GLY A 86 -12.24 19.74 -3.93
C GLY A 86 -13.69 20.10 -3.64
N ARG A 87 -14.17 21.19 -4.20
CA ARG A 87 -15.57 21.54 -4.16
C ARG A 87 -16.03 22.09 -5.52
N ARG A 88 -17.12 21.52 -6.01
CA ARG A 88 -17.83 21.99 -7.19
C ARG A 88 -19.32 22.00 -6.86
N ASP A 89 -19.92 23.19 -6.83
CA ASP A 89 -21.28 23.40 -6.36
C ASP A 89 -21.49 22.80 -4.97
N ASP A 90 -22.38 21.84 -4.84
CA ASP A 90 -22.65 21.12 -3.58
C ASP A 90 -21.85 19.79 -3.44
N GLU A 91 -21.06 19.46 -4.45
CA GLU A 91 -20.23 18.25 -4.44
C GLU A 91 -18.89 18.50 -3.74
N ILE A 92 -18.59 17.66 -2.75
CA ILE A 92 -17.28 17.65 -2.09
C ILE A 92 -16.48 16.47 -2.66
N LEU A 93 -15.20 16.69 -2.88
CA LEU A 93 -14.28 15.72 -3.41
C LEU A 93 -13.10 15.54 -2.47
N TYR A 94 -12.84 14.32 -2.07
CA TYR A 94 -11.68 13.97 -1.26
C TYR A 94 -10.59 13.33 -2.13
N GLY A 95 -9.36 13.78 -1.95
CA GLY A 95 -8.22 13.22 -2.67
C GLY A 95 -6.90 13.37 -1.93
N ALA A 96 -5.90 12.65 -2.42
CA ALA A 96 -4.54 12.71 -1.90
C ALA A 96 -3.51 12.54 -3.02
N PHE A 97 -2.40 13.26 -2.88
CA PHE A 97 -1.14 12.94 -3.52
C PHE A 97 -0.37 12.00 -2.61
N ALA A 98 0.13 10.92 -3.14
CA ALA A 98 0.82 9.92 -2.35
C ALA A 98 2.00 9.30 -3.10
N THR A 99 2.95 8.81 -2.36
CA THR A 99 4.07 8.00 -2.85
C THR A 99 4.02 6.63 -2.20
N ILE A 100 4.08 5.58 -3.00
CA ILE A 100 4.31 4.21 -2.54
C ILE A 100 5.68 3.74 -2.99
N ALA A 101 6.33 2.96 -2.16
CA ALA A 101 7.60 2.30 -2.48
C ALA A 101 7.52 0.85 -2.02
N VAL A 102 7.90 -0.09 -2.90
CA VAL A 102 7.96 -1.51 -2.55
C VAL A 102 9.35 -2.04 -2.87
N GLY A 103 9.92 -2.75 -1.92
CA GLY A 103 11.24 -3.37 -2.03
C GLY A 103 11.16 -4.90 -1.94
N ALA A 104 12.12 -5.57 -2.58
CA ALA A 104 12.31 -7.01 -2.45
C ALA A 104 13.76 -7.34 -2.12
N VAL A 105 13.98 -8.07 -1.03
CA VAL A 105 15.30 -8.47 -0.54
C VAL A 105 15.40 -9.99 -0.53
N LEU A 106 16.32 -10.51 -1.33
CA LEU A 106 16.67 -11.92 -1.35
C LEU A 106 17.77 -12.19 -0.33
N VAL A 107 17.51 -13.08 0.61
CA VAL A 107 18.48 -13.58 1.60
C VAL A 107 18.87 -14.99 1.23
N ASP A 108 20.16 -15.21 0.95
CA ASP A 108 20.75 -16.54 0.78
C ASP A 108 21.48 -16.93 2.07
N ARG A 109 20.89 -17.83 2.82
CA ARG A 109 21.37 -18.29 4.12
C ARG A 109 22.62 -19.16 4.01
N SER A 110 22.78 -19.85 2.88
CA SER A 110 23.93 -20.75 2.66
C SER A 110 25.25 -20.00 2.56
N ILE A 111 25.21 -18.75 2.12
CA ILE A 111 26.39 -17.88 1.99
C ILE A 111 26.28 -16.62 2.86
N SER A 112 25.30 -16.57 3.76
CA SER A 112 25.04 -15.44 4.68
C SER A 112 24.98 -14.08 3.96
N ARG A 113 24.28 -14.02 2.83
CA ARG A 113 24.19 -12.82 1.98
C ARG A 113 22.76 -12.35 1.80
N ALA A 114 22.55 -11.04 1.91
CA ALA A 114 21.31 -10.37 1.56
C ALA A 114 21.55 -9.39 0.39
N LYS A 115 20.60 -9.31 -0.53
CA LYS A 115 20.65 -8.42 -1.69
C LYS A 115 19.27 -7.87 -2.00
N CYS A 116 19.16 -6.55 -2.15
CA CYS A 116 17.98 -5.93 -2.73
C CYS A 116 17.95 -6.26 -4.23
N ILE A 117 16.88 -6.91 -4.70
CA ILE A 117 16.74 -7.39 -6.08
C ILE A 117 15.65 -6.67 -6.87
N ALA A 118 14.76 -5.96 -6.19
CA ALA A 118 13.78 -5.08 -6.82
C ALA A 118 13.46 -3.89 -5.91
N THR A 119 13.19 -2.76 -6.53
CA THR A 119 12.66 -1.55 -5.87
C THR A 119 11.78 -0.82 -6.87
N GLU A 120 10.54 -0.55 -6.48
CA GLU A 120 9.58 0.22 -7.25
C GLU A 120 9.11 1.42 -6.44
N VAL A 121 9.00 2.57 -7.09
CA VAL A 121 8.46 3.80 -6.50
C VAL A 121 7.43 4.38 -7.45
N LYS A 122 6.22 4.58 -6.97
CA LYS A 122 5.12 5.17 -7.75
C LYS A 122 4.54 6.38 -7.02
N ARG A 123 4.22 7.42 -7.77
CA ARG A 123 3.49 8.58 -7.26
C ARG A 123 2.08 8.55 -7.79
N ILE A 124 1.13 8.63 -6.87
CA ILE A 124 -0.27 8.32 -7.09
C ILE A 124 -1.12 9.54 -6.76
N ILE A 125 -2.13 9.79 -7.57
CA ILE A 125 -3.27 10.62 -7.19
C ILE A 125 -4.40 9.66 -6.82
N ALA A 126 -4.78 9.64 -5.55
CA ALA A 126 -5.91 8.86 -5.05
C ALA A 126 -7.12 9.78 -4.88
N ILE A 127 -8.27 9.41 -5.44
CA ILE A 127 -9.44 10.29 -5.50
C ILE A 127 -10.74 9.49 -5.40
N GLY A 128 -11.71 10.03 -4.67
CA GLY A 128 -13.06 9.46 -4.60
C GLY A 128 -13.94 9.85 -5.80
N GLY A 129 -15.14 9.27 -5.87
CA GLY A 129 -16.19 9.68 -6.80
C GLY A 129 -15.98 9.25 -8.27
N ASN A 130 -15.16 8.24 -8.56
CA ASN A 130 -14.88 7.74 -9.92
C ASN A 130 -14.35 8.81 -10.88
N LEU A 131 -13.66 9.81 -10.37
CA LEU A 131 -13.06 10.86 -11.18
C LEU A 131 -11.65 10.46 -11.61
N ASN A 132 -11.22 10.94 -12.75
CA ASN A 132 -9.90 10.68 -13.30
C ASN A 132 -9.18 12.00 -13.61
N PRO A 133 -8.45 12.58 -12.65
CA PRO A 133 -7.71 13.81 -12.85
C PRO A 133 -6.56 13.61 -13.84
N PRO A 134 -6.11 14.70 -14.50
CA PRO A 134 -4.96 14.64 -15.39
C PRO A 134 -3.66 14.35 -14.60
N VAL A 135 -2.68 13.81 -15.32
CA VAL A 135 -1.30 13.70 -14.82
C VAL A 135 -0.84 15.05 -14.27
N THR A 136 -0.31 15.05 -13.06
CA THR A 136 0.09 16.27 -12.37
C THR A 136 1.59 16.30 -12.15
N ILE A 137 2.20 17.40 -12.55
CA ILE A 137 3.64 17.66 -12.38
C ILE A 137 3.79 18.81 -11.39
N ILE A 138 4.49 18.54 -10.29
CA ILE A 138 4.77 19.52 -9.24
C ILE A 138 6.27 19.87 -9.33
N PRO A 139 6.62 21.13 -9.54
CA PRO A 139 8.01 21.57 -9.49
C PRO A 139 8.59 21.30 -8.09
N ALA A 140 9.82 20.78 -8.05
CA ALA A 140 10.55 20.54 -6.80
C ALA A 140 11.70 21.55 -6.64
N PRO A 141 11.43 22.84 -6.41
CA PRO A 141 12.42 23.91 -6.51
C PRO A 141 13.52 23.83 -5.44
N MET A 142 13.23 23.22 -4.29
CA MET A 142 14.17 23.16 -3.17
C MET A 142 15.22 22.05 -3.31
N SER A 143 14.98 21.06 -4.14
CA SER A 143 15.90 19.92 -4.30
C SER A 143 16.89 20.09 -5.45
N GLY A 144 16.67 21.04 -6.37
CA GLY A 144 17.42 21.17 -7.62
C GLY A 144 17.32 19.96 -8.54
N ARG A 145 16.43 19.01 -8.24
CA ARG A 145 16.35 17.68 -8.88
C ARG A 145 15.11 17.49 -9.76
N GLY A 146 14.56 18.58 -10.30
CA GLY A 146 13.50 18.47 -11.29
C GLY A 146 12.09 18.49 -10.71
N GLU A 147 11.22 17.65 -11.22
CA GLU A 147 9.78 17.66 -11.01
C GLU A 147 9.30 16.40 -10.34
N LEU A 148 8.27 16.51 -9.49
CA LEU A 148 7.51 15.39 -8.96
C LEU A 148 6.34 15.13 -9.91
N LYS A 149 6.32 13.98 -10.54
CA LYS A 149 5.28 13.59 -11.47
C LYS A 149 4.37 12.56 -10.83
N TYR A 150 3.10 12.93 -10.67
CA TYR A 150 2.03 12.03 -10.23
C TYR A 150 1.28 11.57 -11.48
N ASP A 151 1.61 10.39 -11.98
CA ASP A 151 1.13 9.85 -13.25
C ASP A 151 0.21 8.64 -13.11
N TYR A 152 0.02 8.14 -11.90
CA TYR A 152 -0.94 7.09 -11.61
C TYR A 152 -2.16 7.70 -10.92
N CYS A 153 -3.30 7.66 -11.58
CA CYS A 153 -4.57 8.01 -10.95
C CYS A 153 -5.31 6.75 -10.55
N LEU A 154 -5.71 6.69 -9.28
CA LEU A 154 -6.53 5.63 -8.73
C LEU A 154 -7.80 6.22 -8.13
N THR A 155 -8.93 5.63 -8.43
CA THR A 155 -10.23 6.16 -8.02
C THR A 155 -11.10 5.07 -7.37
N SER A 156 -12.05 5.51 -6.57
CA SER A 156 -13.10 4.67 -5.97
C SER A 156 -14.45 5.30 -6.23
N SER A 157 -15.50 4.48 -6.27
CA SER A 157 -16.88 4.98 -6.28
C SER A 157 -17.28 5.62 -4.95
N ASN A 158 -16.61 5.24 -3.86
CA ASN A 158 -16.76 5.88 -2.57
C ASN A 158 -16.08 7.26 -2.57
N ASN A 159 -16.60 8.21 -1.79
CA ASN A 159 -16.07 9.56 -1.69
C ASN A 159 -16.20 10.07 -0.25
N GLU A 160 -15.51 9.41 0.66
CA GLU A 160 -15.42 9.77 2.08
C GLU A 160 -14.01 10.28 2.41
N ALA A 161 -13.85 10.91 3.55
CA ALA A 161 -12.60 11.56 3.93
C ALA A 161 -11.39 10.60 4.00
N ASP A 162 -11.63 9.34 4.34
CA ASP A 162 -10.61 8.28 4.45
C ASP A 162 -10.42 7.48 3.14
N THR A 163 -11.31 7.64 2.16
CA THR A 163 -11.26 6.94 0.87
C THR A 163 -9.90 7.06 0.18
N PRO A 164 -9.26 8.25 0.06
CA PRO A 164 -7.95 8.35 -0.58
C PRO A 164 -6.87 7.53 0.11
N SER A 165 -6.86 7.48 1.43
CA SER A 165 -5.91 6.68 2.21
C SER A 165 -6.10 5.18 1.98
N GLN A 166 -7.34 4.71 1.93
CA GLN A 166 -7.68 3.32 1.63
C GLN A 166 -7.24 2.93 0.22
N ILE A 167 -7.42 3.81 -0.76
CA ILE A 167 -6.96 3.60 -2.14
C ILE A 167 -5.43 3.42 -2.17
N VAL A 168 -4.69 4.31 -1.50
CA VAL A 168 -3.22 4.26 -1.48
C VAL A 168 -2.72 2.99 -0.80
N GLN A 169 -3.33 2.60 0.31
CA GLN A 169 -2.99 1.36 1.01
C GLN A 169 -3.24 0.13 0.12
N SER A 170 -4.40 0.06 -0.54
CA SER A 170 -4.70 -1.02 -1.47
C SER A 170 -3.70 -1.08 -2.63
N ALA A 171 -3.32 0.07 -3.18
CA ALA A 171 -2.34 0.15 -4.26
C ALA A 171 -0.95 -0.35 -3.84
N MET A 172 -0.53 -0.07 -2.62
CA MET A 172 0.73 -0.58 -2.08
C MET A 172 0.70 -2.11 -1.96
N LEU A 173 -0.38 -2.66 -1.38
CA LEU A 173 -0.56 -4.11 -1.23
C LEU A 173 -0.63 -4.83 -2.58
N ASP A 174 -1.29 -4.23 -3.57
CA ASP A 174 -1.35 -4.77 -4.94
C ASP A 174 0.03 -4.76 -5.60
N GLU A 175 0.83 -3.73 -5.35
CA GLU A 175 2.19 -3.64 -5.89
C GLU A 175 3.13 -4.67 -5.24
N GLU A 176 3.04 -4.91 -3.93
CA GLU A 176 3.76 -5.99 -3.26
C GLU A 176 3.43 -7.35 -3.88
N LEU A 177 2.14 -7.61 -4.11
CA LEU A 177 1.69 -8.85 -4.70
C LEU A 177 2.16 -9.00 -6.16
N ARG A 178 2.14 -7.90 -6.93
CA ARG A 178 2.67 -7.88 -8.30
C ARG A 178 4.15 -8.25 -8.33
N ILE A 179 4.96 -7.63 -7.46
CA ILE A 179 6.40 -7.90 -7.36
C ILE A 179 6.65 -9.34 -6.90
N ALA A 180 5.88 -9.84 -5.93
CA ALA A 180 5.98 -11.23 -5.49
C ALA A 180 5.75 -12.22 -6.64
N ASN A 181 4.69 -12.00 -7.42
CA ASN A 181 4.37 -12.84 -8.56
C ASN A 181 5.43 -12.76 -9.66
N GLU A 182 5.88 -11.56 -10.02
CA GLU A 182 6.91 -11.40 -11.04
C GLU A 182 8.23 -12.06 -10.66
N LEU A 183 8.65 -11.90 -9.39
CA LEU A 183 9.88 -12.50 -8.92
C LEU A 183 9.77 -14.02 -8.81
N SER A 184 8.63 -14.56 -8.40
CA SER A 184 8.41 -16.01 -8.31
C SER A 184 8.60 -16.73 -9.66
N LEU A 185 8.40 -16.04 -10.77
CA LEU A 185 8.56 -16.57 -12.11
C LEU A 185 10.02 -16.52 -12.63
N LYS A 186 10.91 -15.75 -11.96
CA LYS A 186 12.31 -15.56 -12.36
C LYS A 186 13.20 -16.67 -11.80
N LYS A 187 13.17 -17.85 -12.42
CA LYS A 187 13.91 -19.05 -11.99
C LYS A 187 15.45 -18.84 -11.92
N GLU A 188 15.98 -17.88 -12.64
CA GLU A 188 17.38 -17.50 -12.60
C GLU A 188 17.80 -16.76 -11.30
N LEU A 189 16.83 -16.13 -10.63
CA LEU A 189 17.05 -15.41 -9.38
C LEU A 189 16.60 -16.20 -8.15
N ILE A 190 15.51 -16.96 -8.31
CA ILE A 190 14.78 -17.59 -7.22
C ILE A 190 14.76 -19.10 -7.43
N LYS A 191 15.36 -19.84 -6.50
CA LYS A 191 15.37 -21.31 -6.51
C LYS A 191 13.98 -21.86 -6.17
N GLU A 192 13.68 -23.09 -6.59
CA GLU A 192 12.38 -23.73 -6.37
C GLU A 192 11.93 -23.77 -4.90
N ASN A 193 12.89 -23.86 -3.97
CA ASN A 193 12.63 -23.89 -2.53
C ASN A 193 12.78 -22.53 -1.85
N THR A 194 12.58 -21.42 -2.57
CA THR A 194 12.59 -20.09 -1.96
C THR A 194 11.28 -19.84 -1.23
N LEU A 195 11.34 -19.47 0.04
CA LEU A 195 10.18 -18.99 0.78
C LEU A 195 9.99 -17.50 0.53
N ILE A 196 8.84 -17.13 -0.01
CA ILE A 196 8.45 -15.72 -0.15
C ILE A 196 7.75 -15.29 1.15
N VAL A 197 8.26 -14.25 1.76
CA VAL A 197 7.75 -13.67 3.00
C VAL A 197 7.24 -12.27 2.71
N ARG A 198 5.96 -12.06 2.96
CA ARG A 198 5.30 -10.75 2.85
C ARG A 198 4.56 -10.47 4.16
N ASP A 199 4.65 -9.25 4.66
CA ASP A 199 3.86 -8.80 5.80
C ASP A 199 2.41 -8.51 5.39
N GLY A 200 1.47 -8.70 6.31
CA GLY A 200 0.06 -8.39 6.14
C GLY A 200 -0.85 -9.59 5.84
N PRO A 201 -2.12 -9.33 5.56
CA PRO A 201 -3.13 -10.38 5.37
C PRO A 201 -2.85 -11.18 4.10
N LEU A 202 -3.11 -12.48 4.16
CA LEU A 202 -3.09 -13.36 2.98
C LEU A 202 -4.29 -13.01 2.10
N LEU A 203 -4.08 -12.17 1.11
CA LEU A 203 -5.09 -11.85 0.11
C LEU A 203 -4.97 -12.85 -1.05
N TYR A 204 -5.89 -13.80 -1.11
CA TYR A 204 -6.04 -14.67 -2.28
C TYR A 204 -6.77 -13.89 -3.38
N ARG A 205 -6.04 -13.10 -4.17
CA ARG A 205 -6.55 -12.55 -5.42
C ARG A 205 -6.19 -13.52 -6.54
N VAL A 206 -7.18 -14.17 -7.11
CA VAL A 206 -7.00 -14.93 -8.35
C VAL A 206 -6.80 -13.92 -9.47
N TYR A 207 -5.57 -13.69 -9.89
CA TYR A 207 -5.31 -12.97 -11.13
C TYR A 207 -5.75 -13.85 -12.28
N GLN A 208 -6.85 -13.51 -12.92
CA GLN A 208 -7.13 -14.00 -14.25
C GLN A 208 -6.09 -13.34 -15.17
N THR A 209 -5.07 -14.09 -15.56
CA THR A 209 -4.21 -13.68 -16.66
C THR A 209 -5.11 -13.49 -17.87
N PRO A 210 -5.15 -12.31 -18.51
CA PRO A 210 -5.79 -12.20 -19.80
C PRO A 210 -5.02 -13.09 -20.77
N PHE A 211 -5.74 -14.03 -21.40
CA PHE A 211 -5.27 -14.85 -22.50
C PHE A 211 -5.04 -13.99 -23.74
#